data_dc2fe6e8fb0bac3bd17e059cd8450655
#
_entry.id   dc2fe6e8fb0bac3bd17e059cd8450655
#
_cell.length_a   1.000
_cell.length_b   1.000
_cell.length_c   1.000
_cell.angle_alpha   90.00
_cell.angle_beta   90.00
_cell.angle_gamma   90.00
#
_symmetry.space_group_name_H-M   'P 1'
#
loop_
_entity.id
_entity.type
_entity.pdbx_description
1 polymer ?
#
loop_
_entity_poly.entity_id
_entity_poly.type
_entity_poly.pdbx_seq_one_letter_code
_entity_poly.pdbx_strand_id
1 'polypeptide(L)'
;MFAHRSPITWSSIYKLSVLGPVDAANIMCSHLKNVNFVKYGDELVDHQMKQFLRLEDIDINRSSKKGMSIKDQEALKRVENSVCVVGGHYEVGMLWKSDTPWLPNNRQTAEVRLQFLKRKLKRDENIHRKYREFMESLIQKRYARNMTEEEALRRSQRTWYLPHHGVFHPQKQGKIRVVFDVASLHDGVSLNNQLLHGPDLTNNLLSFRQYPIALVADIEGMFNQVKVPPEDSDALRFLWWEDSDLEKLLEFQMTTHIFGATDSPS
;
A
#
# COMPACT_ATOMS: atom_id res chain seq x y z
N MET A 1 -29.35 -0.38 -22.44
CA MET A 1 -28.53 0.84 -22.48
C MET A 1 -28.57 1.47 -21.11
N PHE A 2 -27.72 0.99 -20.19
CA PHE A 2 -27.63 1.51 -18.82
C PHE A 2 -26.22 2.07 -18.62
N ALA A 3 -26.12 3.40 -18.59
CA ALA A 3 -24.89 4.09 -18.25
C ALA A 3 -24.71 4.03 -16.74
N HIS A 4 -23.78 3.23 -16.25
CA HIS A 4 -23.30 3.27 -14.88
C HIS A 4 -22.54 4.58 -14.67
N ARG A 5 -23.15 5.52 -13.98
CA ARG A 5 -22.45 6.69 -13.44
C ARG A 5 -21.61 6.20 -12.25
N SER A 6 -20.31 6.16 -12.43
CA SER A 6 -19.37 6.02 -11.33
C SER A 6 -19.42 7.29 -10.46
N PRO A 7 -19.54 7.20 -9.12
CA PRO A 7 -19.60 8.36 -8.24
C PRO A 7 -18.24 9.01 -7.95
N ILE A 8 -17.19 8.58 -8.60
CA ILE A 8 -15.83 9.13 -8.39
C ILE A 8 -15.53 10.07 -9.54
N THR A 9 -15.46 11.37 -9.24
CA THR A 9 -14.93 12.36 -10.16
C THR A 9 -13.41 12.18 -10.23
N TRP A 10 -12.94 11.54 -11.27
CA TRP A 10 -11.55 11.18 -11.56
C TRP A 10 -10.55 12.34 -11.53
N SER A 11 -11.03 13.60 -11.54
CA SER A 11 -10.20 14.80 -11.62
C SER A 11 -9.42 15.16 -10.36
N SER A 12 -9.70 14.56 -9.20
CA SER A 12 -9.10 14.96 -7.92
C SER A 12 -8.05 14.00 -7.38
N ILE A 13 -7.90 12.80 -7.96
CA ILE A 13 -7.15 11.70 -7.34
C ILE A 13 -5.83 11.40 -8.07
N TYR A 14 -5.66 11.81 -9.34
CA TYR A 14 -4.53 11.38 -10.16
C TYR A 14 -3.57 12.52 -10.53
N LYS A 15 -2.26 12.28 -10.36
CA LYS A 15 -1.21 12.99 -11.07
C LYS A 15 -0.88 12.23 -12.35
N LEU A 16 -1.18 12.78 -13.49
CA LEU A 16 -0.87 12.18 -14.79
C LEU A 16 0.51 12.65 -15.26
N SER A 17 1.39 11.72 -15.60
CA SER A 17 2.67 11.99 -16.26
C SER A 17 2.70 11.30 -17.61
N VAL A 18 3.03 12.04 -18.68
CA VAL A 18 3.16 11.51 -20.03
C VAL A 18 4.64 11.32 -20.35
N LEU A 19 5.02 10.11 -20.70
CA LEU A 19 6.39 9.73 -21.10
C LEU A 19 6.39 9.40 -22.61
N GLY A 20 7.09 10.18 -23.41
CA GLY A 20 7.25 9.90 -24.84
C GLY A 20 7.45 11.15 -25.68
N PRO A 21 7.87 11.03 -26.97
CA PRO A 21 7.94 12.14 -27.89
C PRO A 21 6.52 12.58 -28.24
N VAL A 22 6.12 13.71 -27.68
CA VAL A 22 4.82 14.34 -28.00
C VAL A 22 5.12 15.56 -28.86
N ASP A 23 4.65 15.55 -30.10
CA ASP A 23 4.52 16.79 -30.87
C ASP A 23 3.51 17.70 -30.13
N ALA A 24 4.06 18.73 -29.50
CA ALA A 24 3.37 19.60 -28.54
C ALA A 24 2.24 20.44 -29.16
N ALA A 25 1.97 20.28 -30.45
CA ALA A 25 1.09 21.20 -31.18
C ALA A 25 -0.41 20.93 -31.06
N ASN A 26 -0.87 19.78 -30.58
CA ASN A 26 -2.29 19.43 -30.72
C ASN A 26 -2.99 18.79 -29.52
N ILE A 27 -2.47 18.88 -28.28
CA ILE A 27 -3.24 18.45 -27.12
C ILE A 27 -3.74 19.68 -26.36
N MET A 28 -4.88 20.22 -26.77
CA MET A 28 -5.67 21.13 -25.95
C MET A 28 -6.31 20.33 -24.80
N CYS A 29 -5.59 20.17 -23.73
CA CYS A 29 -6.12 19.62 -22.48
C CYS A 29 -6.21 20.77 -21.46
N SER A 30 -7.32 21.51 -21.48
CA SER A 30 -7.57 22.72 -20.69
C SER A 30 -7.69 22.47 -19.16
N HIS A 31 -7.50 21.23 -18.68
CA HIS A 31 -7.74 20.86 -17.28
C HIS A 31 -6.59 20.10 -16.59
N LEU A 32 -5.42 19.96 -17.22
CA LEU A 32 -4.27 19.32 -16.59
C LEU A 32 -3.35 20.37 -15.93
N LYS A 33 -3.40 20.46 -14.61
CA LYS A 33 -2.61 21.46 -13.87
C LYS A 33 -1.12 21.13 -13.69
N ASN A 34 -0.66 19.89 -13.95
CA ASN A 34 0.77 19.51 -13.91
C ASN A 34 1.04 18.36 -14.87
N VAL A 35 1.53 18.65 -16.05
CA VAL A 35 2.09 17.66 -16.97
C VAL A 35 3.61 17.80 -16.95
N ASN A 36 4.32 16.80 -16.47
CA ASN A 36 5.77 16.75 -16.53
C ASN A 36 6.18 16.07 -17.83
N PHE A 37 6.79 16.82 -18.75
CA PHE A 37 7.38 16.28 -19.97
C PHE A 37 8.82 15.86 -19.68
N VAL A 38 9.17 14.60 -19.89
CA VAL A 38 10.55 14.14 -19.95
C VAL A 38 10.98 14.15 -21.41
N LYS A 39 11.88 15.08 -21.74
CA LYS A 39 12.45 15.17 -23.10
C LYS A 39 13.59 14.17 -23.21
N TYR A 40 13.41 13.10 -23.96
CA TYR A 40 14.49 12.21 -24.33
C TYR A 40 15.33 12.91 -25.40
N GLY A 41 16.59 13.19 -25.08
CA GLY A 41 17.48 13.96 -25.94
C GLY A 41 18.72 13.19 -26.42
N ASP A 42 18.76 11.86 -26.28
CA ASP A 42 19.96 11.12 -26.64
C ASP A 42 19.63 9.89 -27.50
N GLU A 43 19.84 9.99 -28.82
CA GLU A 43 19.64 8.90 -29.78
C GLU A 43 20.45 7.65 -29.42
N LEU A 44 21.59 7.81 -28.74
CA LEU A 44 22.44 6.71 -28.28
C LEU A 44 21.74 5.92 -27.16
N VAL A 45 21.10 6.62 -26.20
CA VAL A 45 20.35 5.97 -25.11
C VAL A 45 19.13 5.25 -25.67
N ASP A 46 18.42 5.85 -26.63
CA ASP A 46 17.29 5.21 -27.29
C ASP A 46 17.72 3.96 -28.07
N HIS A 47 18.86 4.03 -28.75
CA HIS A 47 19.44 2.87 -29.48
C HIS A 47 19.87 1.76 -28.51
N GLN A 48 20.54 2.10 -27.40
CA GLN A 48 20.95 1.14 -26.38
C GLN A 48 19.76 0.50 -25.69
N MET A 49 18.72 1.30 -25.40
CA MET A 49 17.47 0.81 -24.82
C MET A 49 16.73 -0.14 -25.77
N LYS A 50 16.69 0.18 -27.07
CA LYS A 50 16.12 -0.71 -28.10
C LYS A 50 16.90 -2.01 -28.24
N GLN A 51 18.22 -1.96 -28.12
CA GLN A 51 19.04 -3.18 -28.12
C GLN A 51 18.80 -4.03 -26.87
N PHE A 52 18.74 -3.39 -25.69
CA PHE A 52 18.44 -4.06 -24.43
C PHE A 52 17.06 -4.74 -24.47
N LEU A 53 16.03 -4.04 -24.91
CA LEU A 53 14.67 -4.58 -25.07
C LEU A 53 14.61 -5.73 -26.10
N ARG A 54 15.39 -5.66 -27.19
CA ARG A 54 15.48 -6.78 -28.18
C ARG A 54 16.14 -8.02 -27.59
N LEU A 55 17.13 -7.86 -26.70
CA LEU A 55 17.75 -8.98 -26.01
C LEU A 55 16.78 -9.62 -25.01
N GLU A 56 15.99 -8.82 -24.31
CA GLU A 56 14.93 -9.31 -23.42
C GLU A 56 13.76 -9.95 -24.20
N ASP A 57 13.38 -9.41 -25.37
CA ASP A 57 12.37 -10.01 -26.24
C ASP A 57 12.79 -11.42 -26.75
N ILE A 58 14.08 -11.65 -26.96
CA ILE A 58 14.60 -12.98 -27.32
C ILE A 58 14.43 -13.96 -26.14
N ASP A 59 14.64 -13.50 -24.93
CA ASP A 59 14.43 -14.28 -23.71
C ASP A 59 12.92 -14.41 -23.37
N ILE A 60 12.13 -13.39 -23.59
CA ILE A 60 10.67 -13.42 -23.41
C ILE A 60 10.02 -14.43 -24.36
N ASN A 61 10.42 -14.48 -25.64
CA ASN A 61 9.89 -15.47 -26.58
C ASN A 61 10.32 -16.92 -26.25
N ARG A 62 11.44 -17.10 -25.54
CA ARG A 62 11.83 -18.39 -24.94
C ARG A 62 11.19 -18.62 -23.57
N SER A 63 10.92 -17.56 -22.82
CA SER A 63 10.37 -17.57 -21.47
C SER A 63 8.84 -17.43 -21.44
N SER A 64 8.18 -17.12 -22.56
CA SER A 64 6.71 -17.08 -22.66
C SER A 64 6.03 -18.43 -22.33
N LYS A 65 6.81 -19.46 -22.03
CA LYS A 65 6.41 -20.73 -21.42
C LYS A 65 6.96 -20.96 -20.01
N LYS A 66 7.68 -20.02 -19.39
CA LYS A 66 7.85 -20.06 -17.94
C LYS A 66 6.53 -19.64 -17.34
N GLY A 67 5.69 -20.62 -17.13
CA GLY A 67 4.44 -20.45 -16.40
C GLY A 67 4.75 -19.71 -15.10
N MET A 68 3.84 -18.81 -14.74
CA MET A 68 3.81 -18.13 -13.45
C MET A 68 4.20 -19.11 -12.34
N SER A 69 4.97 -18.70 -11.36
CA SER A 69 5.38 -19.59 -10.28
C SER A 69 4.14 -20.17 -9.59
N ILE A 70 4.26 -21.37 -9.01
CA ILE A 70 3.14 -22.00 -8.29
C ILE A 70 2.62 -21.08 -7.18
N LYS A 71 3.52 -20.34 -6.52
CA LYS A 71 3.14 -19.38 -5.46
C LYS A 71 2.39 -18.18 -6.02
N ASP A 72 2.77 -17.68 -7.19
CA ASP A 72 2.07 -16.56 -7.83
C ASP A 72 0.69 -16.99 -8.33
N GLN A 73 0.57 -18.22 -8.85
CA GLN A 73 -0.72 -18.79 -9.23
C GLN A 73 -1.64 -18.95 -8.01
N GLU A 74 -1.11 -19.41 -6.88
CA GLU A 74 -1.84 -19.50 -5.63
C GLU A 74 -2.27 -18.12 -5.12
N ALA A 75 -1.36 -17.14 -5.14
CA ALA A 75 -1.68 -15.78 -4.75
C ALA A 75 -2.80 -15.18 -5.61
N LEU A 76 -2.70 -15.30 -6.94
CA LEU A 76 -3.76 -14.83 -7.84
C LEU A 76 -5.09 -15.52 -7.58
N LYS A 77 -5.10 -16.83 -7.41
CA LYS A 77 -6.32 -17.59 -7.10
C LYS A 77 -6.96 -17.10 -5.80
N ARG A 78 -6.15 -16.77 -4.77
CA ARG A 78 -6.67 -16.23 -3.51
C ARG A 78 -7.24 -14.83 -3.70
N VAL A 79 -6.59 -13.96 -4.49
CA VAL A 79 -7.14 -12.64 -4.88
C VAL A 79 -8.49 -12.82 -5.60
N GLU A 80 -8.53 -13.61 -6.66
CA GLU A 80 -9.74 -13.85 -7.46
C GLU A 80 -10.92 -14.37 -6.61
N ASN A 81 -10.63 -15.23 -5.64
CA ASN A 81 -11.65 -15.80 -4.75
C ASN A 81 -12.13 -14.82 -3.67
N SER A 82 -11.33 -13.84 -3.30
CA SER A 82 -11.65 -12.90 -2.20
C SER A 82 -12.09 -11.53 -2.69
N VAL A 83 -11.74 -11.15 -3.93
CA VAL A 83 -12.05 -9.82 -4.43
C VAL A 83 -13.55 -9.61 -4.59
N CYS A 84 -14.05 -8.54 -3.99
CA CYS A 84 -15.43 -8.08 -4.16
C CYS A 84 -15.51 -6.55 -4.11
N VAL A 85 -16.69 -6.00 -4.35
CA VAL A 85 -16.93 -4.54 -4.26
C VAL A 85 -17.92 -4.27 -3.14
N VAL A 86 -17.47 -3.56 -2.10
CA VAL A 86 -18.26 -3.22 -0.92
C VAL A 86 -18.30 -1.70 -0.74
N GLY A 87 -19.49 -1.12 -0.87
CA GLY A 87 -19.68 0.33 -0.71
C GLY A 87 -18.88 1.19 -1.70
N GLY A 88 -18.68 0.70 -2.93
CA GLY A 88 -17.94 1.41 -3.99
C GLY A 88 -16.42 1.28 -3.92
N HIS A 89 -15.89 0.48 -3.00
CA HIS A 89 -14.48 0.16 -2.87
C HIS A 89 -14.23 -1.32 -3.15
N TYR A 90 -13.06 -1.64 -3.68
CA TYR A 90 -12.59 -3.02 -3.71
C TYR A 90 -12.30 -3.49 -2.28
N GLU A 91 -12.68 -4.73 -1.99
CA GLU A 91 -12.30 -5.45 -0.78
C GLU A 91 -11.58 -6.73 -1.20
N VAL A 92 -10.41 -6.98 -0.61
CA VAL A 92 -9.54 -8.12 -0.92
C VAL A 92 -9.03 -8.71 0.38
N GLY A 93 -9.11 -10.04 0.52
CA GLY A 93 -8.54 -10.76 1.66
C GLY A 93 -7.01 -10.69 1.68
N MET A 94 -6.42 -10.83 2.85
CA MET A 94 -4.98 -10.96 2.99
C MET A 94 -4.52 -12.31 2.40
N LEU A 95 -3.38 -12.31 1.71
CA LEU A 95 -2.86 -13.49 1.01
C LEU A 95 -2.14 -14.43 1.99
N TRP A 96 -2.87 -15.05 2.89
CA TRP A 96 -2.33 -15.98 3.87
C TRP A 96 -1.64 -17.18 3.21
N LYS A 97 -0.47 -17.60 3.72
CA LYS A 97 0.19 -18.83 3.30
C LYS A 97 -0.57 -20.09 3.73
N SER A 98 -1.31 -19.98 4.84
CA SER A 98 -2.14 -21.05 5.40
C SER A 98 -3.51 -20.49 5.75
N ASP A 99 -4.54 -21.31 5.62
CA ASP A 99 -5.91 -20.95 6.02
C ASP A 99 -6.05 -20.81 7.54
N THR A 100 -5.12 -21.44 8.28
CA THR A 100 -4.99 -21.35 9.74
C THR A 100 -3.63 -20.79 10.12
N PRO A 101 -3.38 -19.47 9.91
CA PRO A 101 -2.10 -18.86 10.26
C PRO A 101 -1.92 -18.91 11.80
N TRP A 102 -0.69 -19.16 12.22
CA TRP A 102 -0.36 -19.10 13.64
C TRP A 102 0.35 -17.77 13.93
N LEU A 103 -0.31 -16.91 14.69
CA LEU A 103 0.23 -15.64 15.15
C LEU A 103 0.29 -15.62 16.67
N PRO A 104 1.49 -15.57 17.27
CA PRO A 104 1.62 -15.44 18.72
C PRO A 104 1.12 -14.07 19.17
N ASN A 105 0.73 -13.97 20.45
CA ASN A 105 0.25 -12.72 21.01
C ASN A 105 1.39 -11.70 21.19
N ASN A 106 1.52 -10.79 20.26
CA ASN A 106 2.56 -9.77 20.25
C ASN A 106 2.16 -8.43 20.89
N ARG A 107 1.01 -8.35 21.57
CA ARG A 107 0.48 -7.11 22.16
C ARG A 107 1.52 -6.42 23.06
N GLN A 108 2.17 -7.18 23.93
CA GLN A 108 3.19 -6.63 24.83
C GLN A 108 4.38 -6.02 24.08
N THR A 109 4.83 -6.66 23.01
CA THR A 109 5.89 -6.13 22.15
C THR A 109 5.47 -4.82 21.48
N ALA A 110 4.22 -4.73 21.00
CA ALA A 110 3.69 -3.51 20.43
C ALA A 110 3.60 -2.38 21.48
N GLU A 111 3.17 -2.70 22.71
CA GLU A 111 3.13 -1.73 23.83
C GLU A 111 4.53 -1.20 24.18
N VAL A 112 5.51 -2.06 24.29
CA VAL A 112 6.90 -1.66 24.58
C VAL A 112 7.41 -0.68 23.51
N ARG A 113 7.19 -0.99 22.23
CA ARG A 113 7.58 -0.10 21.13
C ARG A 113 6.81 1.23 21.17
N LEU A 114 5.53 1.20 21.53
CA LEU A 114 4.71 2.39 21.69
C LEU A 114 5.22 3.27 22.84
N GLN A 115 5.73 2.70 23.94
CA GLN A 115 6.34 3.47 25.03
C GLN A 115 7.64 4.18 24.59
N PHE A 116 8.43 3.58 23.72
CA PHE A 116 9.57 4.29 23.10
C PHE A 116 9.11 5.47 22.24
N LEU A 117 8.05 5.27 21.45
CA LEU A 117 7.44 6.33 20.66
C LEU A 117 6.92 7.46 21.57
N LYS A 118 6.20 7.15 22.66
CA LYS A 118 5.73 8.12 23.67
C LYS A 118 6.84 9.04 24.16
N ARG A 119 8.00 8.47 24.52
CA ARG A 119 9.16 9.25 24.98
C ARG A 119 9.65 10.21 23.89
N LYS A 120 9.64 9.79 22.62
CA LYS A 120 10.03 10.63 21.48
C LYS A 120 9.02 11.76 21.25
N LEU A 121 7.72 11.45 21.29
CA LEU A 121 6.66 12.45 21.11
C LEU A 121 6.63 13.49 22.23
N LYS A 122 6.88 13.08 23.48
CA LYS A 122 6.98 14.01 24.62
C LYS A 122 8.17 14.97 24.55
N ARG A 123 9.23 14.64 23.77
CA ARG A 123 10.40 15.50 23.59
C ARG A 123 10.26 16.53 22.49
N ASP A 124 9.40 16.27 21.49
CA ASP A 124 9.25 17.10 20.30
C ASP A 124 7.76 17.31 19.99
N GLU A 125 7.24 18.46 20.40
CA GLU A 125 5.83 18.85 20.21
C GLU A 125 5.45 18.93 18.73
N ASN A 126 6.36 19.33 17.84
CA ASN A 126 6.08 19.42 16.42
C ASN A 126 5.93 18.02 15.80
N ILE A 127 6.76 17.06 16.22
CA ILE A 127 6.62 15.65 15.83
C ILE A 127 5.30 15.09 16.37
N HIS A 128 5.01 15.37 17.66
CA HIS A 128 3.77 14.90 18.29
C HIS A 128 2.54 15.38 17.51
N ARG A 129 2.45 16.69 17.25
CA ARG A 129 1.33 17.27 16.51
C ARG A 129 1.13 16.61 15.13
N LYS A 130 2.21 16.47 14.34
CA LYS A 130 2.14 15.86 13.01
C LYS A 130 1.78 14.37 13.04
N TYR A 131 2.27 13.67 14.05
CA TYR A 131 1.94 12.27 14.25
C TYR A 131 0.46 12.10 14.57
N ARG A 132 -0.06 12.91 15.47
CA ARG A 132 -1.48 12.95 15.82
C ARG A 132 -2.35 13.30 14.62
N GLU A 133 -2.02 14.35 13.87
CA GLU A 133 -2.73 14.72 12.64
C GLU A 133 -2.81 13.54 11.65
N PHE A 134 -1.74 12.76 11.52
CA PHE A 134 -1.75 11.57 10.68
C PHE A 134 -2.71 10.50 11.23
N MET A 135 -2.63 10.16 12.53
CA MET A 135 -3.47 9.15 13.14
C MET A 135 -4.96 9.54 13.08
N GLU A 136 -5.28 10.79 13.37
CA GLU A 136 -6.62 11.34 13.22
C GLU A 136 -7.13 11.24 11.77
N SER A 137 -6.25 11.50 10.79
CA SER A 137 -6.61 11.38 9.38
C SER A 137 -7.00 9.95 8.97
N LEU A 138 -6.38 8.92 9.55
CA LEU A 138 -6.76 7.52 9.30
C LEU A 138 -8.20 7.24 9.76
N ILE A 139 -8.57 7.78 10.93
CA ILE A 139 -9.90 7.60 11.50
C ILE A 139 -10.93 8.40 10.70
N GLN A 140 -10.64 9.67 10.40
CA GLN A 140 -11.55 10.55 9.64
C GLN A 140 -11.83 10.01 8.23
N LYS A 141 -10.80 9.45 7.56
CA LYS A 141 -10.92 8.82 6.25
C LYS A 141 -11.50 7.39 6.32
N ARG A 142 -11.79 6.90 7.50
CA ARG A 142 -12.29 5.54 7.74
C ARG A 142 -11.34 4.43 7.26
N TYR A 143 -10.04 4.71 7.24
CA TYR A 143 -9.00 3.70 6.97
C TYR A 143 -8.68 2.87 8.21
N ALA A 144 -8.97 3.43 9.39
CA ALA A 144 -8.92 2.75 10.67
C ALA A 144 -10.16 3.08 11.51
N ARG A 145 -10.47 2.20 12.46
CA ARG A 145 -11.53 2.42 13.44
C ARG A 145 -11.04 2.12 14.86
N ASN A 146 -11.67 2.76 15.82
CA ASN A 146 -11.53 2.37 17.21
C ASN A 146 -12.26 1.04 17.45
N MET A 147 -11.70 0.18 18.27
CA MET A 147 -12.34 -1.07 18.70
C MET A 147 -13.08 -0.84 20.00
N THR A 148 -14.22 -1.51 20.18
CA THR A 148 -14.91 -1.56 21.47
C THR A 148 -14.09 -2.43 22.44
N GLU A 149 -14.30 -2.26 23.74
CA GLU A 149 -13.64 -3.09 24.76
C GLU A 149 -13.94 -4.58 24.57
N GLU A 150 -15.16 -4.91 24.18
CA GLU A 150 -15.56 -6.29 23.88
C GLU A 150 -14.80 -6.87 22.68
N GLU A 151 -14.63 -6.08 21.61
CA GLU A 151 -13.88 -6.47 20.42
C GLU A 151 -12.38 -6.64 20.74
N ALA A 152 -11.82 -5.75 21.54
CA ALA A 152 -10.42 -5.78 21.97
C ALA A 152 -10.12 -7.05 22.80
N LEU A 153 -11.06 -7.51 23.62
CA LEU A 153 -10.93 -8.75 24.40
C LEU A 153 -11.04 -10.01 23.54
N ARG A 154 -11.75 -9.94 22.41
CA ARG A 154 -11.86 -11.08 21.49
C ARG A 154 -10.54 -11.26 20.74
N ARG A 155 -9.98 -12.46 20.82
CA ARG A 155 -8.79 -12.84 20.08
C ARG A 155 -9.13 -13.95 19.11
N SER A 156 -8.78 -13.73 17.86
CA SER A 156 -8.77 -14.75 16.82
C SER A 156 -7.37 -15.32 16.64
N GLN A 157 -7.23 -16.41 15.90
CA GLN A 157 -5.91 -16.94 15.51
C GLN A 157 -5.12 -15.97 14.62
N ARG A 158 -5.81 -14.99 14.02
CA ARG A 158 -5.23 -13.96 13.15
C ARG A 158 -4.95 -12.65 13.89
N THR A 159 -5.11 -12.58 15.22
CA THR A 159 -4.88 -11.34 15.98
C THR A 159 -3.41 -10.98 16.00
N TRP A 160 -3.07 -9.79 15.46
CA TRP A 160 -1.71 -9.26 15.46
C TRP A 160 -1.73 -7.75 15.66
N TYR A 161 -0.77 -7.24 16.44
CA TYR A 161 -0.61 -5.81 16.71
C TYR A 161 0.59 -5.27 15.94
N LEU A 162 0.36 -4.26 15.11
CA LEU A 162 1.36 -3.61 14.28
C LEU A 162 2.04 -2.49 15.08
N PRO A 163 3.34 -2.62 15.41
CA PRO A 163 4.08 -1.47 15.89
C PRO A 163 4.19 -0.43 14.78
N HIS A 164 4.24 0.85 15.16
CA HIS A 164 4.37 1.91 14.16
C HIS A 164 5.37 2.96 14.61
N HIS A 165 5.98 3.66 13.65
CA HIS A 165 6.95 4.71 13.90
C HIS A 165 6.92 5.78 12.81
N GLY A 166 7.44 6.97 13.13
CA GLY A 166 7.53 8.07 12.17
C GLY A 166 8.86 8.07 11.44
N VAL A 167 8.81 8.18 10.11
CA VAL A 167 9.96 8.38 9.23
C VAL A 167 9.92 9.80 8.67
N PHE A 168 11.08 10.49 8.71
CA PHE A 168 11.23 11.83 8.17
C PHE A 168 11.81 11.77 6.76
N HIS A 169 11.23 12.55 5.85
CA HIS A 169 11.76 12.64 4.50
C HIS A 169 12.96 13.61 4.48
N PRO A 170 14.17 13.18 4.03
CA PRO A 170 15.37 14.02 4.08
C PRO A 170 15.23 15.34 3.32
N GLN A 171 14.56 15.32 2.16
CA GLN A 171 14.43 16.48 1.26
C GLN A 171 13.15 17.30 1.50
N LYS A 172 12.16 16.79 2.23
CA LYS A 172 10.91 17.48 2.53
C LYS A 172 10.85 17.77 4.02
N GLN A 173 11.56 18.84 4.44
CA GLN A 173 11.59 19.25 5.84
C GLN A 173 10.16 19.39 6.38
N GLY A 174 9.91 18.74 7.50
CA GLY A 174 8.66 18.87 8.22
C GLY A 174 7.54 17.91 7.81
N LYS A 175 7.70 17.03 6.81
CA LYS A 175 6.74 15.96 6.55
C LYS A 175 7.15 14.69 7.31
N ILE A 176 6.22 14.15 8.09
CA ILE A 176 6.34 12.84 8.72
C ILE A 176 5.54 11.83 7.92
N ARG A 177 6.10 10.63 7.75
CA ARG A 177 5.40 9.46 7.25
C ARG A 177 5.33 8.44 8.38
N VAL A 178 4.16 8.11 8.84
CA VAL A 178 3.98 7.02 9.80
C VAL A 178 3.96 5.70 9.04
N VAL A 179 4.76 4.77 9.51
CA VAL A 179 4.91 3.44 8.93
C VAL A 179 4.49 2.40 9.96
N PHE A 180 3.61 1.49 9.56
CA PHE A 180 3.26 0.30 10.32
C PHE A 180 4.27 -0.81 10.00
N ASP A 181 4.91 -1.35 11.03
CA ASP A 181 6.01 -2.32 10.88
C ASP A 181 5.48 -3.76 10.80
N VAL A 182 5.09 -4.15 9.59
CA VAL A 182 4.55 -5.49 9.29
C VAL A 182 5.63 -6.58 9.38
N ALA A 183 6.91 -6.19 9.26
CA ALA A 183 8.05 -7.08 9.36
C ALA A 183 8.54 -7.29 10.81
N SER A 184 7.94 -6.60 11.78
CA SER A 184 8.31 -6.73 13.19
C SER A 184 8.19 -8.17 13.66
N LEU A 185 9.27 -8.68 14.25
CA LEU A 185 9.33 -10.03 14.79
C LEU A 185 8.85 -10.08 16.24
N HIS A 186 8.09 -11.12 16.56
CA HIS A 186 7.76 -11.55 17.90
C HIS A 186 7.80 -13.09 17.95
N ASP A 187 8.59 -13.66 18.84
CA ASP A 187 8.84 -15.10 18.93
C ASP A 187 9.24 -15.75 17.59
N GLY A 188 10.06 -15.03 16.80
CA GLY A 188 10.51 -15.49 15.48
C GLY A 188 9.48 -15.38 14.36
N VAL A 189 8.27 -14.88 14.63
CA VAL A 189 7.18 -14.72 13.68
C VAL A 189 6.98 -13.24 13.37
N SER A 190 6.70 -12.91 12.09
CA SER A 190 6.17 -11.62 11.67
C SER A 190 4.93 -11.82 10.81
N LEU A 191 4.09 -10.80 10.70
CA LEU A 191 2.92 -10.88 9.83
C LEU A 191 3.34 -11.15 8.37
N ASN A 192 4.38 -10.48 7.87
CA ASN A 192 4.90 -10.70 6.52
C ASN A 192 5.35 -12.16 6.27
N ASN A 193 5.83 -12.85 7.30
CA ASN A 193 6.24 -14.26 7.17
C ASN A 193 5.04 -15.20 6.96
N GLN A 194 3.82 -14.76 7.29
CA GLN A 194 2.58 -15.52 7.15
C GLN A 194 1.85 -15.23 5.83
N LEU A 195 2.31 -14.24 5.06
CA LEU A 195 1.67 -13.81 3.82
C LEU A 195 2.45 -14.29 2.60
N LEU A 196 1.73 -14.63 1.52
CA LEU A 196 2.30 -14.84 0.20
C LEU A 196 2.75 -13.50 -0.37
N HIS A 197 3.75 -13.53 -1.23
CA HIS A 197 4.07 -12.38 -2.07
C HIS A 197 2.96 -12.18 -3.11
N GLY A 198 2.67 -10.92 -3.44
CA GLY A 198 1.85 -10.61 -4.59
C GLY A 198 2.52 -11.07 -5.89
N PRO A 199 1.78 -11.15 -7.01
CA PRO A 199 2.32 -11.57 -8.28
C PRO A 199 3.40 -10.61 -8.79
N ASP A 200 4.39 -11.14 -9.49
CA ASP A 200 5.43 -10.33 -10.14
C ASP A 200 4.83 -9.52 -11.30
N LEU A 201 4.85 -8.20 -11.16
CA LEU A 201 4.33 -7.24 -12.15
C LEU A 201 5.39 -6.77 -13.16
N THR A 202 6.61 -7.32 -13.15
CA THR A 202 7.71 -6.91 -14.02
C THR A 202 7.33 -6.98 -15.50
N ASN A 203 6.59 -8.00 -15.92
CA ASN A 203 6.10 -8.14 -17.29
C ASN A 203 5.17 -6.99 -17.72
N ASN A 204 4.38 -6.44 -16.80
CA ASN A 204 3.52 -5.29 -17.09
C ASN A 204 4.35 -4.03 -17.36
N LEU A 205 5.47 -3.85 -16.65
CA LEU A 205 6.40 -2.73 -16.90
C LEU A 205 7.12 -2.86 -18.23
N LEU A 206 7.47 -4.07 -18.66
CA LEU A 206 8.07 -4.32 -19.98
C LEU A 206 7.06 -4.05 -21.09
N SER A 207 5.83 -4.54 -20.97
CA SER A 207 4.76 -4.29 -21.94
C SER A 207 4.41 -2.81 -22.06
N PHE A 208 4.48 -2.05 -20.97
CA PHE A 208 4.25 -0.60 -20.94
C PHE A 208 5.20 0.17 -21.88
N ARG A 209 6.44 -0.32 -22.09
CA ARG A 209 7.45 0.33 -22.93
C ARG A 209 7.36 0.00 -24.43
N GLN A 210 6.46 -0.89 -24.83
CA GLN A 210 6.31 -1.31 -26.23
C GLN A 210 5.58 -0.29 -27.10
N TYR A 211 4.87 0.64 -26.48
CA TYR A 211 4.05 1.63 -27.19
C TYR A 211 4.72 3.01 -27.25
N PRO A 212 4.51 3.78 -28.34
CA PRO A 212 5.12 5.10 -28.50
C PRO A 212 4.60 6.15 -27.52
N ILE A 213 3.43 5.92 -26.93
CA ILE A 213 2.83 6.80 -25.94
C ILE A 213 2.58 6.00 -24.67
N ALA A 214 3.09 6.50 -23.55
CA ALA A 214 2.90 5.89 -22.25
C ALA A 214 2.26 6.89 -21.28
N LEU A 215 1.19 6.46 -20.58
CA LEU A 215 0.50 7.24 -19.56
C LEU A 215 0.79 6.63 -18.19
N VAL A 216 1.26 7.46 -17.26
CA VAL A 216 1.49 7.05 -15.86
C VAL A 216 0.57 7.87 -14.97
N ALA A 217 -0.15 7.19 -14.11
CA ALA A 217 -1.01 7.82 -13.10
C ALA A 217 -0.65 7.26 -11.72
N ASP A 218 -0.62 8.14 -10.71
CA ASP A 218 -0.43 7.78 -9.32
C ASP A 218 -1.76 7.86 -8.57
N ILE A 219 -2.09 6.84 -7.81
CA ILE A 219 -3.31 6.78 -7.00
C ILE A 219 -2.96 7.23 -5.59
N GLU A 220 -3.53 8.33 -5.14
CA GLU A 220 -3.32 8.80 -3.77
C GLU A 220 -3.81 7.76 -2.75
N GLY A 221 -2.88 7.34 -1.87
CA GLY A 221 -3.20 6.37 -0.83
C GLY A 221 -3.68 5.02 -1.39
N MET A 222 -3.12 4.54 -2.48
CA MET A 222 -3.56 3.35 -3.23
C MET A 222 -3.93 2.17 -2.32
N PHE A 223 -3.08 1.82 -1.36
CA PHE A 223 -3.34 0.72 -0.42
C PHE A 223 -4.58 0.97 0.43
N ASN A 224 -4.80 2.21 0.87
CA ASN A 224 -5.95 2.58 1.68
C ASN A 224 -7.25 2.67 0.87
N GLN A 225 -7.22 2.54 -0.46
CA GLN A 225 -8.42 2.46 -1.30
C GLN A 225 -8.99 1.04 -1.36
N VAL A 226 -8.22 0.04 -0.95
CA VAL A 226 -8.63 -1.36 -0.93
C VAL A 226 -8.94 -1.77 0.50
N LYS A 227 -10.17 -2.23 0.74
CA LYS A 227 -10.62 -2.70 2.05
C LYS A 227 -10.09 -4.09 2.35
N VAL A 228 -9.99 -4.38 3.63
CA VAL A 228 -9.70 -5.71 4.17
C VAL A 228 -10.97 -6.29 4.79
N PRO A 229 -11.33 -7.55 4.52
CA PRO A 229 -12.47 -8.20 5.15
C PRO A 229 -12.36 -8.20 6.69
N PRO A 230 -13.49 -8.15 7.41
CA PRO A 230 -13.50 -8.11 8.87
C PRO A 230 -12.71 -9.25 9.55
N GLU A 231 -12.71 -10.45 8.96
CA GLU A 231 -11.98 -11.63 9.46
C GLU A 231 -10.46 -11.47 9.39
N ASP A 232 -9.95 -10.68 8.45
CA ASP A 232 -8.52 -10.42 8.27
C ASP A 232 -8.06 -9.14 8.98
N SER A 233 -8.98 -8.22 9.26
CA SER A 233 -8.69 -6.95 9.92
C SER A 233 -8.07 -7.12 11.30
N ASP A 234 -8.30 -8.26 11.98
CA ASP A 234 -7.69 -8.59 13.27
C ASP A 234 -6.15 -8.71 13.21
N ALA A 235 -5.60 -8.99 12.03
CA ALA A 235 -4.16 -9.00 11.80
C ALA A 235 -3.56 -7.59 11.64
N LEU A 236 -4.40 -6.58 11.57
CA LEU A 236 -4.01 -5.19 11.35
C LEU A 236 -4.40 -4.29 12.53
N ARG A 237 -4.40 -4.85 13.75
CA ARG A 237 -4.61 -4.06 14.98
C ARG A 237 -3.38 -3.23 15.27
N PHE A 238 -3.59 -2.07 15.92
CA PHE A 238 -2.52 -1.24 16.46
C PHE A 238 -2.98 -0.50 17.71
N LEU A 239 -2.02 -0.01 18.46
CA LEU A 239 -2.26 0.71 19.71
C LEU A 239 -1.99 2.19 19.49
N TRP A 240 -2.89 3.05 19.99
CA TRP A 240 -2.73 4.49 19.98
C TRP A 240 -3.44 5.12 21.17
N TRP A 241 -3.16 6.37 21.46
CA TRP A 241 -3.79 7.08 22.58
C TRP A 241 -5.03 7.85 22.12
N GLU A 242 -6.03 7.94 23.01
CA GLU A 242 -7.24 8.70 22.78
C GLU A 242 -6.96 10.21 22.83
N ASP A 243 -6.09 10.62 23.74
CA ASP A 243 -5.85 12.02 24.10
C ASP A 243 -4.44 12.50 23.75
N SER A 244 -4.27 13.83 23.81
CA SER A 244 -2.98 14.52 23.56
C SER A 244 -1.94 14.22 24.64
N ASP A 245 -2.38 13.82 25.85
CA ASP A 245 -1.49 13.57 26.98
C ASP A 245 -0.81 12.21 26.89
N LEU A 246 -1.24 11.38 25.94
CA LEU A 246 -0.70 10.05 25.67
C LEU A 246 -0.85 9.11 26.87
N GLU A 247 -1.95 9.22 27.63
CA GLU A 247 -2.15 8.43 28.83
C GLU A 247 -3.16 7.30 28.60
N LYS A 248 -4.33 7.60 28.02
CA LYS A 248 -5.36 6.59 27.76
C LYS A 248 -5.10 5.83 26.49
N LEU A 249 -4.68 4.57 26.62
CA LEU A 249 -4.39 3.68 25.52
C LEU A 249 -5.66 3.04 24.98
N LEU A 250 -5.84 3.09 23.66
CA LEU A 250 -6.93 2.45 22.94
C LEU A 250 -6.39 1.47 21.91
N GLU A 251 -7.23 0.51 21.53
CA GLU A 251 -6.98 -0.42 20.43
C GLU A 251 -7.73 0.01 19.18
N PHE A 252 -7.00 0.07 18.09
CA PHE A 252 -7.51 0.40 16.77
C PHE A 252 -7.27 -0.76 15.81
N GLN A 253 -8.02 -0.75 14.74
CA GLN A 253 -7.94 -1.75 13.69
C GLN A 253 -7.99 -1.07 12.33
N MET A 254 -7.06 -1.41 11.43
CA MET A 254 -7.16 -0.98 10.03
C MET A 254 -8.31 -1.70 9.35
N THR A 255 -9.03 -0.97 8.51
CA THR A 255 -10.14 -1.48 7.68
C THR A 255 -9.74 -1.58 6.22
N THR A 256 -8.51 -1.17 5.92
CA THR A 256 -7.93 -1.14 4.58
C THR A 256 -6.54 -1.77 4.60
N HIS A 257 -6.05 -2.18 3.42
CA HIS A 257 -4.68 -2.62 3.27
C HIS A 257 -3.69 -1.52 3.66
N ILE A 258 -2.50 -1.92 4.08
CA ILE A 258 -1.44 -1.01 4.52
C ILE A 258 -0.19 -1.18 3.67
N PHE A 259 0.58 -0.11 3.57
CA PHE A 259 1.88 -0.14 2.91
C PHE A 259 2.88 -0.99 3.70
N GLY A 260 3.65 -1.84 3.00
CA GLY A 260 4.72 -2.64 3.57
C GLY A 260 4.34 -4.08 3.90
N ALA A 261 3.08 -4.45 3.74
CA ALA A 261 2.69 -5.86 3.77
C ALA A 261 3.19 -6.57 2.49
N THR A 262 3.65 -7.80 2.64
CA THR A 262 4.24 -8.59 1.54
C THR A 262 3.24 -8.89 0.42
N ASP A 263 1.97 -8.97 0.75
CA ASP A 263 0.85 -9.17 -0.17
C ASP A 263 0.32 -7.87 -0.78
N SER A 264 0.78 -6.73 -0.30
CA SER A 264 0.44 -5.45 -0.92
C SER A 264 1.09 -5.35 -2.29
N PRO A 265 0.39 -4.88 -3.32
CA PRO A 265 0.98 -4.69 -4.64
C PRO A 265 2.17 -3.71 -4.51
N SER A 266 3.33 -4.19 -4.90
CA SER A 266 4.60 -3.45 -4.92
C SER A 266 4.73 -2.65 -6.21
#